data_c8d232d3bf533fcb61a8cc47400ae6c3
#
_entry.id   c8d232d3bf533fcb61a8cc47400ae6c3
#
_cell.length_a   1.000
_cell.length_b   1.000
_cell.length_c   1.000
_cell.angle_alpha   90.00
_cell.angle_beta   90.00
_cell.angle_gamma   90.00
#
_symmetry.space_group_name_H-M   'P 1'
#
loop_
_entity.id
_entity.type
_entity.pdbx_description
1 polymer ?
#
loop_
_entity_poly.entity_id
_entity_poly.type
_entity_poly.pdbx_seq_one_letter_code
_entity_poly.pdbx_strand_id
1 'polypeptide(L)'
;MKQLTSYNRVAGYLNKIFDLLNEEFFENTLSRPTITIQSTPKAYGHFSLREDTWISKLGATHEINIGAGTLARPIEEVAATLLHEMVHYFNYEQGVQDCSRGNTYHNRRFKEAAESRGLIVDHSDKYGWSHTSPSDALLEFVLRHDLTDILINRNEFTGFQMPGTGTHSGAGVTVPPRPSSTRKYICPCCGNSVRATKTVRIACLDCMQQMIEK
;
A
#
# COMPACT_ATOMS: atom_id res chain seq x y z
N MET A 1 -14.27 -11.65 -10.30
CA MET A 1 -12.86 -11.24 -10.50
C MET A 1 -11.92 -12.43 -10.31
N LYS A 2 -10.81 -12.58 -11.06
CA LYS A 2 -9.84 -13.68 -10.84
C LYS A 2 -9.03 -13.36 -9.58
N GLN A 3 -8.93 -14.33 -8.67
CA GLN A 3 -8.22 -14.16 -7.40
C GLN A 3 -6.71 -13.84 -7.58
N LEU A 4 -6.17 -12.97 -6.73
CA LEU A 4 -4.77 -12.53 -6.73
C LEU A 4 -3.89 -13.50 -5.92
N THR A 5 -3.78 -14.74 -6.43
CA THR A 5 -3.08 -15.86 -5.80
C THR A 5 -1.76 -16.23 -6.47
N SER A 6 -1.33 -15.50 -7.51
CA SER A 6 -0.08 -15.78 -8.21
C SER A 6 0.75 -14.52 -8.37
N TYR A 7 2.08 -14.67 -8.33
CA TYR A 7 3.05 -13.59 -8.45
C TYR A 7 2.82 -12.70 -9.68
N ASN A 8 2.66 -13.30 -10.85
CA ASN A 8 2.49 -12.53 -12.09
C ASN A 8 1.21 -11.68 -12.10
N ARG A 9 0.12 -12.19 -11.51
CA ARG A 9 -1.12 -11.41 -11.38
C ARG A 9 -0.96 -10.25 -10.42
N VAL A 10 -0.27 -10.47 -9.30
CA VAL A 10 -0.01 -9.43 -8.30
C VAL A 10 0.91 -8.37 -8.87
N ALA A 11 1.98 -8.74 -9.59
CA ALA A 11 2.85 -7.79 -10.24
C ALA A 11 2.08 -6.91 -11.25
N GLY A 12 1.26 -7.52 -12.10
CA GLY A 12 0.39 -6.78 -13.01
C GLY A 12 -0.64 -5.90 -12.29
N TYR A 13 -1.14 -6.36 -11.15
CA TYR A 13 -2.11 -5.63 -10.34
C TYR A 13 -1.49 -4.40 -9.66
N LEU A 14 -0.28 -4.51 -9.12
CA LEU A 14 0.45 -3.38 -8.55
C LEU A 14 0.76 -2.32 -9.62
N ASN A 15 1.11 -2.73 -10.84
CA ASN A 15 1.26 -1.80 -11.96
C ASN A 15 -0.05 -1.06 -12.28
N LYS A 16 -1.19 -1.78 -12.27
CA LYS A 16 -2.51 -1.15 -12.44
C LYS A 16 -2.80 -0.15 -11.32
N ILE A 17 -2.52 -0.52 -10.07
CA ILE A 17 -2.72 0.39 -8.92
C ILE A 17 -1.84 1.63 -9.07
N PHE A 18 -0.59 1.47 -9.49
CA PHE A 18 0.31 2.59 -9.75
C PHE A 18 -0.30 3.57 -10.79
N ASP A 19 -0.79 3.05 -11.92
CA ASP A 19 -1.39 3.91 -12.95
C ASP A 19 -2.58 4.70 -12.42
N LEU A 20 -3.47 4.04 -11.67
CA LEU A 20 -4.64 4.67 -11.06
C LEU A 20 -4.25 5.72 -10.00
N LEU A 21 -3.27 5.42 -9.15
CA LEU A 21 -2.75 6.37 -8.15
C LEU A 21 -2.04 7.56 -8.83
N ASN A 22 -1.31 7.31 -9.92
CA ASN A 22 -0.64 8.35 -10.69
C ASN A 22 -1.66 9.31 -11.33
N GLU A 23 -2.75 8.79 -11.86
CA GLU A 23 -3.84 9.60 -12.39
C GLU A 23 -4.50 10.45 -11.31
N GLU A 24 -4.87 9.85 -10.17
CA GLU A 24 -5.65 10.50 -9.11
C GLU A 24 -4.84 11.50 -8.28
N PHE A 25 -3.61 11.15 -7.90
CA PHE A 25 -2.83 11.90 -6.91
C PHE A 25 -1.61 12.62 -7.48
N PHE A 26 -1.25 12.36 -8.74
CA PHE A 26 -0.07 12.95 -9.38
C PHE A 26 -0.35 13.50 -10.79
N GLU A 27 -1.61 13.55 -11.23
CA GLU A 27 -2.01 14.12 -12.53
C GLU A 27 -1.28 13.46 -13.72
N ASN A 28 -0.95 12.16 -13.61
CA ASN A 28 -0.15 11.39 -14.57
C ASN A 28 1.26 11.95 -14.83
N THR A 29 1.85 12.68 -13.89
CA THR A 29 3.17 13.28 -14.06
C THR A 29 4.32 12.31 -13.88
N LEU A 30 4.13 11.20 -13.16
CA LEU A 30 5.17 10.22 -12.93
C LEU A 30 5.34 9.27 -14.12
N SER A 31 6.58 9.10 -14.58
CA SER A 31 6.93 8.03 -15.51
C SER A 31 6.76 6.67 -14.81
N ARG A 32 6.40 5.63 -15.57
CA ARG A 32 6.22 4.30 -14.97
C ARG A 32 7.55 3.69 -14.54
N PRO A 33 7.76 3.42 -13.24
CA PRO A 33 8.94 2.73 -12.75
C PRO A 33 8.82 1.21 -13.00
N THR A 34 9.88 0.47 -12.75
CA THR A 34 9.79 -0.99 -12.59
C THR A 34 9.28 -1.30 -11.20
N ILE A 35 8.08 -1.88 -11.10
CA ILE A 35 7.53 -2.33 -9.82
C ILE A 35 7.96 -3.76 -9.57
N THR A 36 8.64 -3.99 -8.45
CA THR A 36 9.12 -5.30 -8.01
C THR A 36 8.47 -5.75 -6.73
N ILE A 37 8.52 -7.06 -6.50
CA ILE A 37 8.01 -7.69 -5.28
C ILE A 37 9.15 -8.52 -4.73
N GLN A 38 9.92 -7.95 -3.80
CA GLN A 38 11.09 -8.60 -3.23
C GLN A 38 11.05 -8.55 -1.70
N SER A 39 11.90 -9.34 -1.06
CA SER A 39 12.08 -9.27 0.38
C SER A 39 12.59 -7.89 0.78
N THR A 40 11.89 -7.25 1.70
CA THR A 40 12.28 -5.94 2.23
C THR A 40 12.27 -6.01 3.76
N PRO A 41 13.33 -6.53 4.37
CA PRO A 41 13.41 -6.62 5.82
C PRO A 41 13.25 -5.25 6.47
N LYS A 42 12.33 -5.15 7.44
CA LYS A 42 12.06 -3.93 8.24
C LYS A 42 11.38 -2.77 7.50
N ALA A 43 10.90 -2.96 6.27
CA ALA A 43 10.11 -1.99 5.55
C ALA A 43 8.97 -2.67 4.77
N TYR A 44 7.94 -1.92 4.41
CA TYR A 44 6.86 -2.40 3.57
C TYR A 44 7.14 -2.24 2.08
N GLY A 45 8.01 -1.30 1.74
CA GLY A 45 8.47 -1.00 0.40
C GLY A 45 9.75 -0.18 0.42
N HIS A 46 10.25 0.17 -0.75
CA HIS A 46 11.26 1.20 -0.94
C HIS A 46 11.26 1.72 -2.37
N PHE A 47 11.60 2.99 -2.53
CA PHE A 47 11.92 3.62 -3.80
C PHE A 47 13.44 3.67 -4.01
N SER A 48 13.91 3.30 -5.20
CA SER A 48 15.32 3.40 -5.57
C SER A 48 15.65 4.79 -6.13
N LEU A 49 16.55 5.52 -5.48
CA LEU A 49 17.05 6.82 -5.95
C LEU A 49 17.91 6.72 -7.23
N ARG A 50 18.30 5.50 -7.62
CA ARG A 50 19.09 5.29 -8.83
C ARG A 50 18.18 5.22 -10.04
N GLU A 51 18.40 6.11 -11.01
CA GLU A 51 17.66 6.14 -12.28
C GLU A 51 17.95 4.92 -13.17
N ASP A 52 19.09 4.28 -12.96
CA ASP A 52 19.58 3.12 -13.72
C ASP A 52 19.44 1.80 -12.96
N THR A 53 18.47 1.70 -12.03
CA THR A 53 18.26 0.45 -11.29
C THR A 53 17.86 -0.69 -12.24
N TRP A 54 17.04 -0.37 -13.23
CA TRP A 54 16.67 -1.29 -14.30
C TRP A 54 17.05 -0.72 -15.66
N ILE A 55 17.83 -1.47 -16.44
CA ILE A 55 18.30 -1.07 -17.76
C ILE A 55 17.70 -1.98 -18.82
N SER A 56 17.11 -1.41 -19.84
CA SER A 56 16.58 -2.11 -21.00
C SER A 56 17.05 -1.46 -22.30
N LYS A 57 16.72 -2.06 -23.43
CA LYS A 57 16.97 -1.44 -24.76
C LYS A 57 16.18 -0.14 -24.97
N LEU A 58 15.13 0.10 -24.18
CA LEU A 58 14.28 1.30 -24.27
C LEU A 58 14.70 2.40 -23.30
N GLY A 59 15.71 2.15 -22.46
CA GLY A 59 16.21 3.08 -21.45
C GLY A 59 16.31 2.49 -20.07
N ALA A 60 16.63 3.33 -19.11
CA ALA A 60 16.71 3.00 -17.70
C ALA A 60 15.42 3.43 -16.96
N THR A 61 15.12 2.75 -15.88
CA THR A 61 13.96 3.07 -15.03
C THR A 61 14.31 2.95 -13.55
N HIS A 62 13.67 3.78 -12.73
CA HIS A 62 13.64 3.64 -11.29
C HIS A 62 12.95 2.34 -10.86
N GLU A 63 13.14 1.95 -9.62
CA GLU A 63 12.45 0.82 -9.00
C GLU A 63 11.59 1.30 -7.83
N ILE A 64 10.36 0.80 -7.79
CA ILE A 64 9.56 0.77 -6.57
C ILE A 64 9.38 -0.69 -6.18
N ASN A 65 9.89 -1.06 -5.02
CA ASN A 65 9.72 -2.41 -4.49
C ASN A 65 8.64 -2.44 -3.42
N ILE A 66 7.73 -3.41 -3.50
CA ILE A 66 6.76 -3.72 -2.45
C ILE A 66 7.18 -5.00 -1.75
N GLY A 67 7.20 -4.98 -0.42
CA GLY A 67 7.67 -6.07 0.40
C GLY A 67 6.87 -7.36 0.21
N ALA A 68 7.52 -8.41 -0.26
CA ALA A 68 6.89 -9.69 -0.56
C ALA A 68 6.25 -10.36 0.67
N GLY A 69 6.80 -10.13 1.86
CA GLY A 69 6.28 -10.67 3.12
C GLY A 69 5.11 -9.90 3.71
N THR A 70 4.65 -8.83 3.08
CA THR A 70 3.61 -7.93 3.60
C THR A 70 2.47 -7.64 2.61
N LEU A 71 2.38 -8.44 1.55
CA LEU A 71 1.38 -8.28 0.49
C LEU A 71 -0.05 -8.63 0.94
N ALA A 72 -0.21 -9.58 1.86
CA ALA A 72 -1.52 -10.03 2.32
C ALA A 72 -2.18 -9.09 3.35
N ARG A 73 -1.65 -7.87 3.52
CA ARG A 73 -2.31 -6.81 4.27
C ARG A 73 -3.59 -6.37 3.54
N PRO A 74 -4.53 -5.68 4.23
CA PRO A 74 -5.65 -5.01 3.55
C PRO A 74 -5.16 -4.20 2.35
N ILE A 75 -5.91 -4.23 1.25
CA ILE A 75 -5.46 -3.60 -0.01
C ILE A 75 -5.23 -2.10 0.13
N GLU A 76 -5.99 -1.42 0.99
CA GLU A 76 -5.80 -0.01 1.30
C GLU A 76 -4.42 0.27 1.95
N GLU A 77 -3.90 -0.66 2.76
CA GLU A 77 -2.56 -0.54 3.35
C GLU A 77 -1.45 -0.83 2.32
N VAL A 78 -1.69 -1.76 1.39
CA VAL A 78 -0.76 -2.02 0.28
C VAL A 78 -0.74 -0.82 -0.67
N ALA A 79 -1.91 -0.25 -0.98
CA ALA A 79 -2.03 0.97 -1.79
C ALA A 79 -1.34 2.16 -1.09
N ALA A 80 -1.51 2.31 0.22
CA ALA A 80 -0.82 3.35 1.00
C ALA A 80 0.71 3.18 0.96
N THR A 81 1.20 1.93 1.00
CA THR A 81 2.63 1.66 0.84
C THR A 81 3.12 2.07 -0.55
N LEU A 82 2.41 1.68 -1.61
CA LEU A 82 2.77 2.07 -2.96
C LEU A 82 2.74 3.59 -3.13
N LEU A 83 1.71 4.25 -2.60
CA LEU A 83 1.58 5.71 -2.63
C LEU A 83 2.71 6.42 -1.86
N HIS A 84 3.16 5.86 -0.72
CA HIS A 84 4.32 6.34 0.03
C HIS A 84 5.60 6.36 -0.84
N GLU A 85 5.87 5.26 -1.53
CA GLU A 85 7.04 5.17 -2.43
C GLU A 85 6.89 6.07 -3.66
N MET A 86 5.66 6.27 -4.15
CA MET A 86 5.37 7.21 -5.23
C MET A 86 5.59 8.67 -4.79
N VAL A 87 5.35 9.01 -3.53
CA VAL A 87 5.68 10.35 -2.97
C VAL A 87 7.19 10.58 -2.98
N HIS A 88 7.99 9.57 -2.60
CA HIS A 88 9.45 9.67 -2.73
C HIS A 88 9.89 9.88 -4.18
N TYR A 89 9.30 9.12 -5.09
CA TYR A 89 9.57 9.25 -6.52
C TYR A 89 9.22 10.65 -7.03
N PHE A 90 8.03 11.14 -6.70
CA PHE A 90 7.61 12.50 -7.07
C PHE A 90 8.56 13.57 -6.53
N ASN A 91 8.91 13.51 -5.25
CA ASN A 91 9.83 14.47 -4.64
C ASN A 91 11.22 14.41 -5.32
N TYR A 92 11.69 13.22 -5.66
CA TYR A 92 12.94 13.04 -6.41
C TYR A 92 12.89 13.73 -7.77
N GLU A 93 11.83 13.53 -8.57
CA GLU A 93 11.63 14.18 -9.87
C GLU A 93 11.55 15.71 -9.75
N GLN A 94 11.04 16.22 -8.63
CA GLN A 94 10.98 17.66 -8.34
C GLN A 94 12.30 18.21 -7.72
N GLY A 95 13.34 17.40 -7.54
CA GLY A 95 14.57 17.79 -6.88
C GLY A 95 14.40 18.12 -5.39
N VAL A 96 13.34 17.62 -4.76
CA VAL A 96 13.03 17.84 -3.34
C VAL A 96 13.66 16.75 -2.49
N GLN A 97 14.60 17.12 -1.64
CA GLN A 97 15.15 16.20 -0.64
C GLN A 97 14.15 16.01 0.49
N ASP A 98 13.47 14.88 0.54
CA ASP A 98 12.42 14.54 1.49
C ASP A 98 12.89 13.63 2.64
N CYS A 99 14.09 13.09 2.55
CA CYS A 99 14.75 12.29 3.58
C CYS A 99 16.09 12.88 3.99
N SER A 100 16.55 12.52 5.19
CA SER A 100 17.86 12.86 5.77
C SER A 100 18.46 11.63 6.46
N ARG A 101 19.62 11.78 7.11
CA ARG A 101 20.32 10.69 7.82
C ARG A 101 20.54 9.44 6.95
N GLY A 102 21.05 9.63 5.73
CA GLY A 102 21.27 8.52 4.79
C GLY A 102 19.94 7.88 4.31
N ASN A 103 18.95 8.69 4.04
CA ASN A 103 17.60 8.32 3.55
C ASN A 103 16.78 7.47 4.54
N THR A 104 17.10 7.53 5.83
CA THR A 104 16.34 6.78 6.86
C THR A 104 15.36 7.62 7.64
N TYR A 105 15.48 8.96 7.59
CA TYR A 105 14.65 9.88 8.35
C TYR A 105 13.83 10.75 7.42
N HIS A 106 12.51 10.57 7.41
CA HIS A 106 11.57 11.34 6.61
C HIS A 106 11.37 12.72 7.23
N ASN A 107 11.63 13.76 6.47
CA ASN A 107 11.53 15.11 6.95
C ASN A 107 10.13 15.74 6.71
N ARG A 108 9.96 17.01 7.05
CA ARG A 108 8.68 17.69 6.92
C ARG A 108 8.20 17.84 5.47
N ARG A 109 9.13 17.90 4.49
CA ARG A 109 8.76 17.99 3.07
C ARG A 109 8.09 16.69 2.60
N PHE A 110 8.58 15.53 3.07
CA PHE A 110 7.90 14.26 2.84
C PHE A 110 6.48 14.28 3.41
N LYS A 111 6.32 14.71 4.69
CA LYS A 111 5.01 14.80 5.33
C LYS A 111 4.02 15.62 4.49
N GLU A 112 4.40 16.86 4.14
CA GLU A 112 3.55 17.78 3.39
C GLU A 112 3.14 17.21 2.02
N ALA A 113 4.09 16.58 1.30
CA ALA A 113 3.83 15.93 0.03
C ALA A 113 2.92 14.71 0.16
N ALA A 114 3.07 13.92 1.22
CA ALA A 114 2.29 12.71 1.47
C ALA A 114 0.85 13.04 1.91
N GLU A 115 0.69 14.00 2.84
CA GLU A 115 -0.64 14.43 3.29
C GLU A 115 -1.46 15.07 2.17
N SER A 116 -0.82 15.84 1.28
CA SER A 116 -1.50 16.42 0.11
C SER A 116 -1.94 15.38 -0.93
N ARG A 117 -1.49 14.12 -0.80
CA ARG A 117 -1.76 13.01 -1.73
C ARG A 117 -2.47 11.83 -1.11
N GLY A 118 -3.28 12.06 -0.08
CA GLY A 118 -4.16 11.03 0.45
C GLY A 118 -3.54 10.09 1.47
N LEU A 119 -2.44 10.48 2.11
CA LEU A 119 -1.88 9.75 3.25
C LEU A 119 -2.08 10.52 4.55
N ILE A 120 -2.27 9.80 5.65
CA ILE A 120 -2.11 10.32 7.01
C ILE A 120 -0.68 10.00 7.43
N VAL A 121 0.01 10.97 8.05
CA VAL A 121 1.43 10.84 8.39
C VAL A 121 1.69 11.07 9.86
N ASP A 122 2.22 10.06 10.55
CA ASP A 122 2.60 10.12 11.94
C ASP A 122 4.12 10.23 12.14
N HIS A 123 4.51 10.91 13.21
CA HIS A 123 5.91 11.16 13.55
C HIS A 123 6.49 10.06 14.45
N SER A 124 7.72 9.68 14.15
CA SER A 124 8.57 8.81 14.97
C SER A 124 9.90 9.51 15.25
N ASP A 125 10.38 9.47 16.47
CA ASP A 125 11.68 10.08 16.85
C ASP A 125 12.85 9.48 16.06
N LYS A 126 12.76 8.21 15.73
CA LYS A 126 13.82 7.48 15.03
C LYS A 126 13.81 7.70 13.52
N TYR A 127 12.62 7.70 12.91
CA TYR A 127 12.45 7.67 11.46
C TYR A 127 11.76 8.93 10.90
N GLY A 128 11.44 9.91 11.76
CA GLY A 128 10.74 11.13 11.37
C GLY A 128 9.28 10.84 10.98
N TRP A 129 8.80 11.49 9.95
CA TRP A 129 7.44 11.40 9.42
C TRP A 129 7.26 10.19 8.48
N SER A 130 7.61 8.99 8.97
CA SER A 130 7.68 7.76 8.17
C SER A 130 6.48 6.83 8.29
N HIS A 131 5.67 6.99 9.35
CA HIS A 131 4.48 6.15 9.52
C HIS A 131 3.33 6.72 8.70
N THR A 132 2.94 6.01 7.66
CA THR A 132 1.85 6.41 6.79
C THR A 132 0.70 5.43 6.87
N SER A 133 -0.52 5.95 6.81
CA SER A 133 -1.76 5.18 6.75
C SER A 133 -2.72 5.81 5.72
N PRO A 134 -3.70 5.05 5.20
CA PRO A 134 -4.64 5.58 4.23
C PRO A 134 -5.53 6.65 4.85
N SER A 135 -5.68 7.79 4.16
CA SER A 135 -6.69 8.80 4.48
C SER A 135 -8.07 8.40 3.94
N ASP A 136 -9.11 9.14 4.30
CA ASP A 136 -10.45 8.94 3.73
C ASP A 136 -10.43 9.03 2.20
N ALA A 137 -9.63 9.92 1.62
CA ALA A 137 -9.49 10.05 0.16
C ALA A 137 -8.91 8.78 -0.48
N LEU A 138 -7.89 8.18 0.12
CA LEU A 138 -7.32 6.91 -0.37
C LEU A 138 -8.29 5.74 -0.15
N LEU A 139 -9.05 5.72 0.94
CA LEU A 139 -10.08 4.71 1.17
C LEU A 139 -11.20 4.80 0.12
N GLU A 140 -11.67 6.01 -0.20
CA GLU A 140 -12.65 6.24 -1.26
C GLU A 140 -12.11 5.84 -2.63
N PHE A 141 -10.84 6.12 -2.92
CA PHE A 141 -10.15 5.66 -4.13
C PHE A 141 -10.18 4.13 -4.24
N VAL A 142 -9.80 3.41 -3.17
CA VAL A 142 -9.82 1.94 -3.13
C VAL A 142 -11.22 1.39 -3.42
N LEU A 143 -12.25 2.00 -2.84
CA LEU A 143 -13.64 1.61 -3.07
C LEU A 143 -14.09 1.88 -4.50
N ARG A 144 -13.82 3.08 -5.02
CA ARG A 144 -14.22 3.51 -6.36
C ARG A 144 -13.63 2.63 -7.46
N HIS A 145 -12.38 2.20 -7.29
CA HIS A 145 -11.70 1.33 -8.26
C HIS A 145 -11.89 -0.16 -8.01
N ASP A 146 -12.76 -0.55 -7.05
CA ASP A 146 -13.02 -1.96 -6.67
C ASP A 146 -11.72 -2.74 -6.45
N LEU A 147 -10.77 -2.13 -5.73
CA LEU A 147 -9.51 -2.80 -5.43
C LEU A 147 -9.73 -3.93 -4.42
N THR A 148 -9.08 -5.05 -4.64
CA THR A 148 -9.28 -6.28 -3.86
C THR A 148 -7.98 -6.74 -3.20
N ASP A 149 -8.12 -7.44 -2.06
CA ASP A 149 -6.98 -7.95 -1.30
C ASP A 149 -6.12 -8.94 -2.11
N ILE A 150 -4.82 -8.85 -1.89
CA ILE A 150 -3.83 -9.79 -2.43
C ILE A 150 -3.82 -11.02 -1.52
N LEU A 151 -3.96 -12.21 -2.13
CA LEU A 151 -4.09 -13.47 -1.41
C LEU A 151 -2.80 -14.32 -1.42
N ILE A 152 -1.68 -13.72 -1.81
CA ILE A 152 -0.34 -14.33 -1.78
C ILE A 152 0.57 -13.50 -0.91
N ASN A 153 1.38 -14.17 -0.12
CA ASN A 153 2.42 -13.56 0.71
C ASN A 153 3.64 -14.47 0.73
N ARG A 154 4.83 -13.88 0.78
CA ARG A 154 6.04 -14.64 1.00
C ARG A 154 6.19 -14.94 2.48
N ASN A 155 6.45 -16.18 2.84
CA ASN A 155 6.82 -16.52 4.20
C ASN A 155 8.27 -16.06 4.43
N GLU A 156 8.43 -14.90 5.05
CA GLU A 156 9.72 -14.35 5.39
C GLU A 156 9.98 -14.61 6.86
N PHE A 157 11.10 -15.22 7.15
CA PHE A 157 11.59 -15.36 8.52
C PHE A 157 12.13 -13.99 8.96
N THR A 158 11.24 -13.06 9.17
CA THR A 158 11.59 -11.71 9.62
C THR A 158 11.36 -11.65 11.12
N GLY A 159 12.42 -11.43 11.85
CA GLY A 159 12.34 -10.93 13.23
C GLY A 159 11.83 -9.48 13.25
N PHE A 160 10.81 -9.16 12.47
CA PHE A 160 10.16 -7.86 12.43
C PHE A 160 9.17 -7.78 13.59
N GLN A 161 9.70 -7.36 14.72
CA GLN A 161 8.86 -6.88 15.82
C GLN A 161 8.49 -5.43 15.50
N MET A 162 7.21 -5.18 15.31
CA MET A 162 6.67 -3.82 15.34
C MET A 162 7.14 -3.13 16.62
N PRO A 163 7.56 -1.85 16.58
CA PRO A 163 7.88 -1.11 17.80
C PRO A 163 6.60 -1.00 18.63
N GLY A 164 6.54 -1.72 19.75
CA GLY A 164 5.41 -1.63 20.69
C GLY A 164 5.02 -2.90 21.46
N THR A 165 5.58 -4.08 21.15
CA THR A 165 5.29 -5.28 21.94
C THR A 165 6.57 -5.95 22.41
N GLY A 166 6.66 -6.10 23.75
CA GLY A 166 7.80 -6.66 24.46
C GLY A 166 8.16 -8.09 24.05
N THR A 167 9.41 -8.38 24.29
CA THR A 167 10.13 -9.64 24.11
C THR A 167 9.36 -10.90 24.46
N HIS A 168 9.25 -11.84 23.50
CA HIS A 168 9.34 -13.27 23.80
C HIS A 168 9.92 -14.03 22.60
N SER A 169 10.95 -14.82 22.90
CA SER A 169 11.66 -15.71 22.00
C SER A 169 10.78 -16.91 21.60
N GLY A 170 10.84 -17.32 20.33
CA GLY A 170 10.55 -18.67 19.92
C GLY A 170 9.17 -18.91 19.29
N ALA A 171 9.21 -19.57 18.13
CA ALA A 171 8.13 -20.10 17.32
C ALA A 171 7.41 -19.08 16.41
N GLY A 172 7.35 -19.42 15.11
CA GLY A 172 6.78 -18.60 14.06
C GLY A 172 5.40 -18.04 14.37
N VAL A 173 5.38 -16.78 14.75
CA VAL A 173 4.15 -16.05 14.96
C VAL A 173 3.75 -15.47 13.62
N THR A 174 2.73 -16.07 13.01
CA THR A 174 1.93 -15.40 12.00
C THR A 174 1.27 -14.21 12.69
N VAL A 175 1.77 -13.00 12.44
CA VAL A 175 1.11 -11.78 12.90
C VAL A 175 -0.26 -11.76 12.21
N PRO A 176 -1.38 -11.79 12.96
CA PRO A 176 -2.68 -11.65 12.34
C PRO A 176 -2.72 -10.32 11.58
N PRO A 177 -3.29 -10.31 10.36
CA PRO A 177 -3.46 -9.08 9.60
C PRO A 177 -4.20 -8.07 10.48
N ARG A 178 -3.76 -6.80 10.48
CA ARG A 178 -4.50 -5.74 11.15
C ARG A 178 -5.91 -5.73 10.56
N PRO A 179 -6.95 -5.55 11.38
CA PRO A 179 -8.30 -5.45 10.86
C PRO A 179 -8.34 -4.31 9.82
N SER A 180 -8.92 -4.59 8.66
CA SER A 180 -9.13 -3.59 7.61
C SER A 180 -9.86 -2.38 8.19
N SER A 181 -9.44 -1.18 7.82
CA SER A 181 -10.18 0.05 8.12
C SER A 181 -11.52 0.12 7.39
N THR A 182 -11.70 -0.72 6.35
CA THR A 182 -12.95 -0.86 5.64
C THR A 182 -13.71 -2.09 6.10
N ARG A 183 -15.02 -1.94 6.30
CA ARG A 183 -15.95 -3.01 6.63
C ARG A 183 -16.49 -3.62 5.36
N LYS A 184 -16.44 -4.93 5.25
CA LYS A 184 -17.03 -5.66 4.13
C LYS A 184 -18.43 -6.12 4.49
N TYR A 185 -19.41 -5.74 3.67
CA TYR A 185 -20.80 -6.19 3.78
C TYR A 185 -21.11 -7.16 2.65
N ILE A 186 -21.78 -8.25 2.95
CA ILE A 186 -22.14 -9.29 1.97
C ILE A 186 -23.66 -9.49 2.01
N CYS A 187 -24.27 -9.57 0.83
CA CYS A 187 -25.67 -9.99 0.72
C CYS A 187 -25.78 -11.50 1.03
N PRO A 188 -26.59 -11.90 2.01
CA PRO A 188 -26.74 -13.31 2.37
C PRO A 188 -27.43 -14.14 1.28
N CYS A 189 -28.13 -13.47 0.34
CA CYS A 189 -28.86 -14.13 -0.73
C CYS A 189 -28.01 -14.36 -1.98
N CYS A 190 -27.42 -13.29 -2.56
CA CYS A 190 -26.69 -13.39 -3.84
C CYS A 190 -25.16 -13.33 -3.72
N GLY A 191 -24.64 -13.09 -2.51
CA GLY A 191 -23.19 -12.98 -2.29
C GLY A 191 -22.56 -11.67 -2.77
N ASN A 192 -23.34 -10.73 -3.35
CA ASN A 192 -22.84 -9.41 -3.68
C ASN A 192 -22.21 -8.75 -2.46
N SER A 193 -21.07 -8.09 -2.63
CA SER A 193 -20.36 -7.46 -1.52
C SER A 193 -20.04 -6.01 -1.80
N VAL A 194 -20.05 -5.22 -0.73
CA VAL A 194 -19.62 -3.82 -0.73
C VAL A 194 -18.67 -3.58 0.43
N ARG A 195 -17.84 -2.56 0.33
CA ARG A 195 -16.99 -2.08 1.43
C ARG A 195 -17.43 -0.69 1.85
N ALA A 196 -17.35 -0.40 3.13
CA ALA A 196 -17.68 0.90 3.70
C ALA A 196 -16.61 1.32 4.72
N THR A 197 -16.30 2.61 4.78
CA THR A 197 -15.34 3.19 5.75
C THR A 197 -15.96 3.38 7.13
N LYS A 198 -17.30 3.36 7.20
CA LYS A 198 -18.08 3.53 8.45
C LYS A 198 -19.08 2.39 8.58
N THR A 199 -19.56 2.16 9.81
CA THR A 199 -20.69 1.25 10.03
C THR A 199 -21.94 1.85 9.42
N VAL A 200 -22.52 1.15 8.44
CA VAL A 200 -23.70 1.61 7.68
C VAL A 200 -24.71 0.48 7.54
N ARG A 201 -25.97 0.85 7.37
CA ARG A 201 -27.01 -0.10 7.00
C ARG A 201 -27.14 -0.10 5.49
N ILE A 202 -26.87 -1.24 4.86
CA ILE A 202 -26.88 -1.40 3.41
C ILE A 202 -27.86 -2.50 3.05
N ALA A 203 -28.66 -2.27 2.00
CA ALA A 203 -29.52 -3.28 1.42
C ALA A 203 -29.05 -3.62 0.00
N CYS A 204 -29.11 -4.90 -0.35
CA CYS A 204 -28.97 -5.35 -1.71
C CYS A 204 -30.29 -5.10 -2.45
N LEU A 205 -30.29 -4.24 -3.43
CA LEU A 205 -31.49 -3.90 -4.19
C LEU A 205 -32.00 -5.06 -5.05
N ASP A 206 -31.10 -5.94 -5.52
CA ASP A 206 -31.46 -7.10 -6.33
C ASP A 206 -32.23 -8.15 -5.53
N CYS A 207 -31.90 -8.31 -4.25
CA CYS A 207 -32.48 -9.31 -3.37
C CYS A 207 -33.41 -8.73 -2.30
N MET A 208 -33.49 -7.41 -2.19
CA MET A 208 -34.22 -6.69 -1.13
C MET A 208 -33.85 -7.18 0.28
N GLN A 209 -32.59 -7.60 0.47
CA GLN A 209 -32.06 -8.14 1.72
C GLN A 209 -31.05 -7.19 2.35
N GLN A 210 -31.08 -7.08 3.69
CA GLN A 210 -30.05 -6.36 4.42
C GLN A 210 -28.71 -7.09 4.29
N MET A 211 -27.66 -6.38 3.93
CA MET A 211 -26.29 -6.93 3.86
C MET A 211 -25.71 -7.07 5.26
N ILE A 212 -24.90 -8.10 5.46
CA ILE A 212 -24.30 -8.48 6.75
C ILE A 212 -22.81 -8.10 6.71
N GLU A 213 -22.34 -7.45 7.77
CA GLU A 213 -20.90 -7.19 7.98
C GLU A 213 -20.18 -8.52 8.22
N LYS A 214 -19.02 -8.71 7.57
CA LYS A 214 -18.21 -9.94 7.65
C LYS A 214 -16.81 -9.65 8.17
#